data_d5a236f4168b4e2ee2e947cf1c0cffbc
#
_entry.id   d5a236f4168b4e2ee2e947cf1c0cffbc
#
_cell.length_a   1.000
_cell.length_b   1.000
_cell.length_c   1.000
_cell.angle_alpha   90.00
_cell.angle_beta   90.00
_cell.angle_gamma   90.00
#
_symmetry.space_group_name_H-M   'P 1'
#
loop_
_entity.id
_entity.type
_entity.pdbx_description
1 polymer ?
#
loop_
_entity_poly.entity_id
_entity_poly.type
_entity_poly.pdbx_seq_one_letter_code
_entity_poly.pdbx_strand_id
1 'polypeptide(L)'
;MNYTYQKPDRRMLCQQRDKEFLALYLPTLDALIEQGMSESKARRAAAEFTITNGHPHYHVDHERAYRCVCHLLSARDKKGNGARSYRTREEMGLAKRRLRQQMWYEITDHVRALTSRGMSIESAIDHVLEHCRASRFFITPATALTKICSNTRFRALR
;
A
#
# COMPACT_ATOMS: atom_id res chain seq x y z
N MET A 1 13.16 9.13 29.79
CA MET A 1 11.87 8.60 29.30
C MET A 1 12.12 7.72 28.10
N ASN A 2 11.97 6.43 28.28
CA ASN A 2 12.02 5.49 27.17
C ASN A 2 10.66 5.53 26.46
N TYR A 3 10.59 6.31 25.38
CA TYR A 3 9.49 6.16 24.45
C TYR A 3 9.65 4.81 23.78
N THR A 4 9.02 3.80 24.31
CA THR A 4 8.82 2.55 23.60
C THR A 4 7.85 2.87 22.46
N TYR A 5 8.38 3.11 21.27
CA TYR A 5 7.59 3.18 20.06
C TYR A 5 6.81 1.86 19.93
N GLN A 6 5.52 1.95 20.14
CA GLN A 6 4.65 0.79 20.02
C GLN A 6 4.35 0.58 18.54
N LYS A 7 4.96 -0.45 17.96
CA LYS A 7 4.71 -0.80 16.55
C LYS A 7 3.22 -1.06 16.35
N PRO A 8 2.61 -0.51 15.30
CA PRO A 8 1.19 -0.67 15.07
C PRO A 8 0.84 -2.14 14.82
N ASP A 9 -0.24 -2.61 15.43
CA ASP A 9 -0.77 -3.93 15.19
C ASP A 9 -1.58 -3.99 13.88
N ARG A 10 -2.00 -5.19 13.49
CA ARG A 10 -2.76 -5.41 12.26
C ARG A 10 -4.06 -4.60 12.21
N ARG A 11 -4.74 -4.46 13.33
CA ARG A 11 -5.99 -3.69 13.43
C ARG A 11 -5.76 -2.21 13.16
N MET A 12 -4.73 -1.64 13.76
CA MET A 12 -4.34 -0.24 13.55
C MET A 12 -3.95 0.01 12.10
N LEU A 13 -3.20 -0.91 11.50
CA LEU A 13 -2.79 -0.82 10.09
C LEU A 13 -3.98 -0.84 9.14
N CYS A 14 -4.97 -1.71 9.38
CA CYS A 14 -6.20 -1.75 8.59
C CYS A 14 -7.01 -0.47 8.76
N GLN A 15 -7.11 0.06 9.96
CA GLN A 15 -7.81 1.33 10.21
C GLN A 15 -7.13 2.49 9.50
N GLN A 16 -5.82 2.57 9.53
CA GLN A 16 -5.05 3.58 8.83
C GLN A 16 -5.24 3.48 7.32
N ARG A 17 -5.17 2.28 6.76
CA ARG A 17 -5.43 2.04 5.34
C ARG A 17 -6.82 2.52 4.93
N ASP A 18 -7.84 2.14 5.68
CA ASP A 18 -9.21 2.49 5.38
C ASP A 18 -9.42 4.01 5.43
N LYS A 19 -8.85 4.66 6.44
CA LYS A 19 -8.90 6.12 6.58
C LYS A 19 -8.23 6.83 5.40
N GLU A 20 -7.04 6.40 5.02
CA GLU A 20 -6.30 6.98 3.89
C GLU A 20 -7.03 6.74 2.56
N PHE A 21 -7.61 5.54 2.38
CA PHE A 21 -8.39 5.22 1.19
C PHE A 21 -9.62 6.12 1.07
N LEU A 22 -10.39 6.23 2.12
CA LEU A 22 -11.64 6.98 2.13
C LEU A 22 -11.42 8.49 1.98
N ALA A 23 -10.28 9.01 2.43
CA ALA A 23 -9.93 10.40 2.26
C ALA A 23 -9.89 10.84 0.79
N LEU A 24 -9.53 9.94 -0.12
CA LEU A 24 -9.54 10.20 -1.56
C LEU A 24 -10.81 9.66 -2.24
N TYR A 25 -11.29 8.50 -1.79
CA TYR A 25 -12.44 7.83 -2.39
C TYR A 25 -13.75 8.63 -2.27
N LEU A 26 -14.06 9.14 -1.08
CA LEU A 26 -15.33 9.82 -0.85
C LEU A 26 -15.48 11.12 -1.68
N PRO A 27 -14.50 12.03 -1.74
CA PRO A 27 -14.60 13.20 -2.61
C PRO A 27 -14.70 12.83 -4.09
N THR A 28 -13.97 11.80 -4.53
CA THR A 28 -14.01 11.32 -5.91
C THR A 28 -15.38 10.75 -6.26
N LEU A 29 -15.95 9.95 -5.36
CA LEU A 29 -17.29 9.40 -5.52
C LEU A 29 -18.34 10.50 -5.65
N ASP A 30 -18.30 11.48 -4.76
CA ASP A 30 -19.24 12.59 -4.78
C ASP A 30 -19.15 13.39 -6.08
N ALA A 31 -17.94 13.66 -6.56
CA ALA A 31 -17.71 14.36 -7.83
C ALA A 31 -18.27 13.58 -9.02
N LEU A 32 -18.10 12.25 -9.05
CA LEU A 32 -18.62 11.42 -10.14
C LEU A 32 -20.14 11.35 -10.14
N ILE A 33 -20.76 11.29 -8.96
CA ILE A 33 -22.23 11.32 -8.82
C ILE A 33 -22.78 12.67 -9.29
N GLU A 34 -22.12 13.78 -8.93
CA GLU A 34 -22.52 15.12 -9.40
C GLU A 34 -22.44 15.26 -10.92
N GLN A 35 -21.51 14.56 -11.55
CA GLN A 35 -21.39 14.51 -13.02
C GLN A 35 -22.48 13.68 -13.71
N GLY A 36 -23.37 13.07 -12.94
CA GLY A 36 -24.50 12.29 -13.47
C GLY A 36 -24.22 10.79 -13.62
N MET A 37 -23.09 10.32 -13.12
CA MET A 37 -22.79 8.87 -13.15
C MET A 37 -23.68 8.10 -12.17
N SER A 38 -24.14 6.90 -12.56
CA SER A 38 -24.92 6.04 -11.66
C SER A 38 -24.07 5.64 -10.45
N GLU A 39 -24.72 5.45 -9.29
CA GLU A 39 -24.03 5.16 -8.04
C GLU A 39 -23.12 3.94 -8.14
N SER A 40 -23.56 2.83 -8.75
CA SER A 40 -22.74 1.63 -8.87
C SER A 40 -21.51 1.83 -9.75
N LYS A 41 -21.65 2.53 -10.87
CA LYS A 41 -20.53 2.87 -11.75
C LYS A 41 -19.59 3.86 -11.10
N ALA A 42 -20.13 4.86 -10.41
CA ALA A 42 -19.35 5.86 -9.69
C ALA A 42 -18.51 5.24 -8.58
N ARG A 43 -19.06 4.30 -7.83
CA ARG A 43 -18.34 3.59 -6.75
C ARG A 43 -17.15 2.81 -7.31
N ARG A 44 -17.33 2.07 -8.38
CA ARG A 44 -16.25 1.32 -9.01
C ARG A 44 -15.17 2.25 -9.59
N ALA A 45 -15.59 3.27 -10.32
CA ALA A 45 -14.67 4.25 -10.92
C ALA A 45 -13.89 5.00 -9.83
N ALA A 46 -14.54 5.40 -8.74
CA ALA A 46 -13.89 6.08 -7.62
C ALA A 46 -12.88 5.16 -6.91
N ALA A 47 -13.20 3.88 -6.76
CA ALA A 47 -12.28 2.89 -6.18
C ALA A 47 -11.04 2.71 -7.07
N GLU A 48 -11.22 2.54 -8.36
CA GLU A 48 -10.12 2.41 -9.33
C GLU A 48 -9.24 3.65 -9.37
N PHE A 49 -9.84 4.83 -9.36
CA PHE A 49 -9.11 6.09 -9.30
C PHE A 49 -8.29 6.23 -8.02
N THR A 50 -8.88 5.92 -6.88
CA THR A 50 -8.21 5.99 -5.57
C THR A 50 -7.02 5.04 -5.51
N ILE A 51 -7.19 3.82 -5.98
CA ILE A 51 -6.12 2.82 -6.00
C ILE A 51 -4.94 3.29 -6.86
N THR A 52 -5.21 3.81 -8.03
CA THR A 52 -4.18 4.19 -8.99
C THR A 52 -3.48 5.51 -8.63
N ASN A 53 -4.20 6.47 -8.08
CA ASN A 53 -3.71 7.84 -7.85
C ASN A 53 -3.38 8.15 -6.40
N GLY A 54 -3.76 7.29 -5.45
CA GLY A 54 -3.42 7.46 -4.04
C GLY A 54 -1.98 7.08 -3.77
N HIS A 55 -1.38 7.76 -2.81
CA HIS A 55 -0.02 7.47 -2.32
C HIS A 55 -0.07 7.26 -0.81
N PRO A 56 -0.54 6.07 -0.37
CA PRO A 56 -0.68 5.78 1.06
C PRO A 56 0.65 5.38 1.69
N HIS A 57 0.64 5.25 3.01
CA HIS A 57 1.69 4.53 3.70
C HIS A 57 1.64 3.04 3.31
N TYR A 58 2.73 2.33 3.58
CA TYR A 58 2.72 0.87 3.49
C TYR A 58 2.06 0.30 4.74
N HIS A 59 0.89 -0.33 4.60
CA HIS A 59 0.11 -0.84 5.73
C HIS A 59 0.49 -2.29 6.01
N VAL A 60 1.73 -2.49 6.42
CA VAL A 60 2.30 -3.82 6.68
C VAL A 60 2.98 -3.86 8.04
N ASP A 61 2.97 -5.05 8.65
CA ASP A 61 3.64 -5.31 9.91
C ASP A 61 5.17 -5.25 9.75
N HIS A 62 5.86 -4.61 10.70
CA HIS A 62 7.30 -4.43 10.69
C HIS A 62 8.07 -5.76 10.66
N GLU A 63 7.63 -6.72 11.45
CA GLU A 63 8.27 -8.04 11.51
C GLU A 63 8.16 -8.78 10.17
N ARG A 64 6.98 -8.74 9.57
CA ARG A 64 6.76 -9.34 8.25
C ARG A 64 7.56 -8.61 7.18
N ALA A 65 7.61 -7.28 7.23
CA ALA A 65 8.42 -6.49 6.32
C ALA A 65 9.90 -6.85 6.43
N TYR A 66 10.41 -7.00 7.65
CA TYR A 66 11.79 -7.40 7.88
C TYR A 66 12.09 -8.75 7.21
N ARG A 67 11.26 -9.75 7.42
CA ARG A 67 11.44 -11.08 6.82
C ARG A 67 11.39 -11.04 5.29
N CYS A 68 10.41 -10.37 4.73
CA CYS A 68 10.25 -10.27 3.27
C CYS A 68 11.39 -9.49 2.61
N VAL A 69 11.79 -8.38 3.20
CA VAL A 69 12.89 -7.55 2.67
C VAL A 69 14.21 -8.29 2.75
N CYS A 70 14.53 -8.94 3.86
CA CYS A 70 15.77 -9.71 4.00
C CYS A 70 15.82 -10.85 2.98
N HIS A 71 14.70 -11.54 2.76
CA HIS A 71 14.61 -12.59 1.75
C HIS A 71 14.87 -12.05 0.34
N LEU A 72 14.27 -10.93 -0.01
CA LEU A 72 14.44 -10.31 -1.33
C LEU A 72 15.85 -9.77 -1.54
N LEU A 73 16.47 -9.18 -0.53
CA LEU A 73 17.85 -8.72 -0.59
C LEU A 73 18.81 -9.88 -0.83
N SER A 74 18.67 -10.98 -0.07
CA SER A 74 19.45 -12.19 -0.24
C SER A 74 19.31 -12.80 -1.64
N ALA A 75 18.09 -12.91 -2.14
CA ALA A 75 17.81 -13.48 -3.46
C ALA A 75 18.40 -12.64 -4.58
N ARG A 76 18.39 -11.31 -4.43
CA ARG A 76 19.01 -10.39 -5.39
C ARG A 76 20.52 -10.50 -5.40
N ASP A 77 21.14 -10.54 -4.24
CA ASP A 77 22.58 -10.66 -4.10
C ASP A 77 23.10 -11.96 -4.72
N LYS A 78 22.40 -13.06 -4.51
CA LYS A 78 22.75 -14.36 -5.08
C LYS A 78 22.63 -14.43 -6.61
N LYS A 79 21.69 -13.69 -7.19
CA LYS A 79 21.40 -13.73 -8.63
C LYS A 79 22.01 -12.59 -9.42
N GLY A 80 22.62 -11.59 -8.78
CA GLY A 80 23.17 -10.43 -9.44
C GLY A 80 22.17 -9.59 -10.23
N ASN A 81 20.88 -9.78 -10.01
CA ASN A 81 19.80 -9.25 -10.82
C ASN A 81 18.95 -8.21 -10.10
N GLY A 82 19.57 -7.14 -9.65
CA GLY A 82 18.81 -6.04 -9.04
C GLY A 82 17.73 -5.44 -9.95
N ALA A 83 17.91 -5.49 -11.27
CA ALA A 83 17.01 -4.93 -12.26
C ALA A 83 15.80 -5.82 -12.61
N ARG A 84 15.76 -7.05 -12.12
CA ARG A 84 14.76 -8.05 -12.51
C ARG A 84 13.42 -7.92 -11.81
N SER A 85 13.30 -6.92 -11.00
CA SER A 85 12.23 -6.88 -10.02
C SER A 85 10.94 -6.28 -10.57
N TYR A 86 10.99 -5.49 -11.61
CA TYR A 86 9.81 -4.85 -12.12
C TYR A 86 9.39 -5.46 -13.45
N ARG A 87 8.47 -6.38 -13.37
CA ARG A 87 7.61 -6.61 -14.51
C ARG A 87 6.75 -5.35 -14.70
N THR A 88 6.39 -5.05 -15.93
CA THR A 88 5.50 -3.93 -16.22
C THR A 88 4.20 -4.08 -15.44
N ARG A 89 3.51 -2.96 -15.19
CA ARG A 89 2.21 -2.97 -14.53
C ARG A 89 1.22 -3.93 -15.20
N GLU A 90 1.28 -4.02 -16.51
CA GLU A 90 0.43 -4.90 -17.31
C GLU A 90 0.75 -6.37 -17.06
N GLU A 91 2.03 -6.74 -17.01
CA GLU A 91 2.47 -8.11 -16.73
C GLU A 91 2.16 -8.55 -15.30
N MET A 92 2.21 -7.61 -14.35
CA MET A 92 1.86 -7.87 -12.96
C MET A 92 0.36 -8.11 -12.78
N GLY A 93 -0.46 -7.59 -13.69
CA GLY A 93 -1.91 -7.75 -13.66
C GLY A 93 -2.53 -7.25 -12.37
N LEU A 94 -3.82 -7.52 -12.22
CA LEU A 94 -4.59 -7.16 -11.03
C LEU A 94 -4.68 -8.31 -10.01
N ALA A 95 -3.94 -9.40 -10.21
CA ALA A 95 -3.95 -10.53 -9.29
C ALA A 95 -3.40 -10.10 -7.91
N LYS A 96 -4.14 -10.42 -6.88
CA LYS A 96 -3.84 -10.07 -5.48
C LYS A 96 -2.41 -10.44 -5.08
N ARG A 97 -1.94 -11.62 -5.52
CA ARG A 97 -0.58 -12.10 -5.24
C ARG A 97 0.49 -11.22 -5.88
N ARG A 98 0.26 -10.78 -7.13
CA ARG A 98 1.21 -9.96 -7.87
C ARG A 98 1.27 -8.53 -7.34
N LEU A 99 0.16 -7.96 -6.91
CA LEU A 99 0.13 -6.66 -6.25
C LEU A 99 0.96 -6.66 -4.97
N ARG A 100 0.81 -7.70 -4.16
CA ARG A 100 1.59 -7.85 -2.93
C ARG A 100 3.08 -8.00 -3.22
N GLN A 101 3.44 -8.74 -4.24
CA GLN A 101 4.82 -8.91 -4.69
C GLN A 101 5.42 -7.58 -5.15
N GLN A 102 4.68 -6.80 -5.92
CA GLN A 102 5.10 -5.46 -6.35
C GLN A 102 5.35 -4.54 -5.15
N MET A 103 4.48 -4.58 -4.17
CA MET A 103 4.65 -3.80 -2.93
C MET A 103 5.97 -4.15 -2.22
N TRP A 104 6.28 -5.44 -2.08
CA TRP A 104 7.52 -5.87 -1.43
C TRP A 104 8.77 -5.45 -2.21
N TYR A 105 8.73 -5.50 -3.52
CA TYR A 105 9.83 -4.98 -4.35
C TYR A 105 10.01 -3.48 -4.16
N GLU A 106 8.94 -2.73 -4.11
CA GLU A 106 8.98 -1.28 -3.90
C GLU A 106 9.56 -0.93 -2.52
N ILE A 107 9.10 -1.60 -1.47
CA ILE A 107 9.65 -1.43 -0.11
C ILE A 107 11.14 -1.79 -0.09
N THR A 108 11.52 -2.90 -0.71
CA THR A 108 12.91 -3.35 -0.75
C THR A 108 13.82 -2.35 -1.46
N ASP A 109 13.37 -1.72 -2.53
CA ASP A 109 14.14 -0.71 -3.23
C ASP A 109 14.38 0.55 -2.38
N HIS A 110 13.36 0.99 -1.63
CA HIS A 110 13.53 2.08 -0.67
C HIS A 110 14.53 1.72 0.43
N VAL A 111 14.43 0.51 0.98
CA VAL A 111 15.36 0.01 2.00
C VAL A 111 16.78 -0.04 1.47
N ARG A 112 16.96 -0.55 0.26
CA ARG A 112 18.28 -0.61 -0.39
C ARG A 112 18.91 0.77 -0.54
N ALA A 113 18.15 1.76 -0.95
CA ALA A 113 18.64 3.14 -1.07
C ALA A 113 19.15 3.68 0.28
N LEU A 114 18.43 3.38 1.37
CA LEU A 114 18.82 3.82 2.71
C LEU A 114 20.01 3.04 3.27
N THR A 115 20.07 1.72 3.05
CA THR A 115 21.19 0.91 3.52
C THR A 115 22.48 1.23 2.77
N SER A 116 22.39 1.63 1.51
CA SER A 116 23.56 2.09 0.74
C SER A 116 24.15 3.39 1.31
N ARG A 117 23.39 4.13 2.10
CA ARG A 117 23.84 5.35 2.80
C ARG A 117 24.35 5.07 4.22
N GLY A 118 24.44 3.80 4.63
CA GLY A 118 24.94 3.39 5.93
C GLY A 118 23.89 3.12 6.99
N MET A 119 22.60 3.18 6.65
CA MET A 119 21.53 2.86 7.60
C MET A 119 21.42 1.34 7.78
N SER A 120 21.14 0.87 9.00
CA SER A 120 20.86 -0.55 9.25
C SER A 120 19.56 -0.98 8.58
N ILE A 121 19.42 -2.28 8.28
CA ILE A 121 18.21 -2.82 7.65
C ILE A 121 16.97 -2.54 8.51
N GLU A 122 17.03 -2.76 9.81
CA GLU A 122 15.91 -2.49 10.72
C GLU A 122 15.50 -1.03 10.72
N SER A 123 16.46 -0.12 10.87
CA SER A 123 16.19 1.32 10.84
C SER A 123 15.66 1.77 9.49
N ALA A 124 16.17 1.21 8.40
CA ALA A 124 15.70 1.51 7.06
C ALA A 124 14.25 1.07 6.85
N ILE A 125 13.89 -0.13 7.31
CA ILE A 125 12.50 -0.62 7.23
C ILE A 125 11.57 0.28 8.04
N ASP A 126 11.93 0.60 9.28
CA ASP A 126 11.13 1.48 10.12
C ASP A 126 10.93 2.86 9.44
N HIS A 127 11.98 3.40 8.86
CA HIS A 127 11.92 4.68 8.14
C HIS A 127 10.97 4.60 6.93
N VAL A 128 11.08 3.54 6.13
CA VAL A 128 10.25 3.36 4.93
C VAL A 128 8.78 3.22 5.31
N LEU A 129 8.46 2.41 6.32
CA LEU A 129 7.08 2.21 6.74
C LEU A 129 6.45 3.45 7.38
N GLU A 130 7.24 4.29 8.02
CA GLU A 130 6.76 5.50 8.68
C GLU A 130 6.70 6.72 7.74
N HIS A 131 7.65 6.88 6.85
CA HIS A 131 7.87 8.12 6.11
C HIS A 131 7.71 8.01 4.60
N CYS A 132 7.93 6.83 4.01
CA CYS A 132 7.77 6.68 2.57
C CYS A 132 6.32 6.42 2.19
N ARG A 133 5.95 6.91 1.02
CA ARG A 133 4.61 6.70 0.46
C ARG A 133 4.67 5.66 -0.65
N ALA A 134 3.66 4.80 -0.69
CA ALA A 134 3.51 3.82 -1.74
C ALA A 134 3.14 4.49 -3.07
N SER A 135 3.51 3.87 -4.17
CA SER A 135 3.16 4.37 -5.51
C SER A 135 1.66 4.25 -5.80
N ARG A 136 0.97 3.36 -5.09
CA ARG A 136 -0.46 3.12 -5.22
C ARG A 136 -0.99 2.40 -3.97
N PHE A 137 -2.30 2.24 -3.88
CA PHE A 137 -2.88 1.26 -2.96
C PHE A 137 -2.68 -0.15 -3.53
N PHE A 138 -2.05 -1.03 -2.78
CA PHE A 138 -1.81 -2.42 -3.20
C PHE A 138 -3.00 -3.32 -2.82
N ILE A 139 -4.14 -3.00 -3.38
CA ILE A 139 -5.41 -3.67 -3.16
C ILE A 139 -6.17 -3.73 -4.48
N THR A 140 -6.97 -4.77 -4.70
CA THR A 140 -7.82 -4.85 -5.89
C THR A 140 -9.10 -4.02 -5.70
N PRO A 141 -9.70 -3.49 -6.79
CA PRO A 141 -10.96 -2.76 -6.68
C PRO A 141 -12.07 -3.58 -6.02
N ALA A 142 -12.18 -4.86 -6.33
CA ALA A 142 -13.16 -5.75 -5.71
C ALA A 142 -12.99 -5.83 -4.19
N THR A 143 -11.75 -5.99 -3.71
CA THR A 143 -11.45 -6.04 -2.28
C THR A 143 -11.74 -4.70 -1.60
N ALA A 144 -11.37 -3.59 -2.24
CA ALA A 144 -11.64 -2.26 -1.71
C ALA A 144 -13.13 -2.00 -1.55
N LEU A 145 -13.93 -2.32 -2.57
CA LEU A 145 -15.37 -2.16 -2.53
C LEU A 145 -16.03 -3.04 -1.47
N THR A 146 -15.55 -4.27 -1.30
CA THR A 146 -16.10 -5.22 -0.34
C THR A 146 -15.71 -4.91 1.10
N LYS A 147 -14.45 -4.62 1.35
CA LYS A 147 -13.91 -4.49 2.73
C LYS A 147 -13.88 -3.07 3.25
N ILE A 148 -13.71 -2.07 2.38
CA ILE A 148 -13.56 -0.68 2.81
C ILE A 148 -14.84 0.09 2.54
N CYS A 149 -15.32 0.08 1.32
CA CYS A 149 -16.44 0.92 0.87
C CYS A 149 -17.81 0.40 1.33
N SER A 150 -17.94 -0.88 1.64
CA SER A 150 -19.19 -1.49 2.11
C SER A 150 -19.38 -1.38 3.62
N ASN A 151 -18.40 -0.87 4.35
CA ASN A 151 -18.49 -0.75 5.80
C ASN A 151 -19.56 0.28 6.16
N THR A 152 -20.59 -0.16 6.89
CA THR A 152 -21.73 0.65 7.29
C THR A 152 -21.36 1.89 8.11
N ARG A 153 -20.20 1.89 8.77
CA ARG A 153 -19.68 3.06 9.47
C ARG A 153 -19.47 4.27 8.55
N PHE A 154 -19.25 4.05 7.27
CA PHE A 154 -19.04 5.15 6.32
C PHE A 154 -20.33 5.71 5.74
N ARG A 155 -21.40 4.92 5.74
CA ARG A 155 -22.72 5.41 5.38
C ARG A 155 -23.25 6.41 6.42
N ALA A 156 -22.83 6.28 7.67
CA ALA A 156 -23.22 7.16 8.75
C ALA A 156 -22.41 8.47 8.82
N LEU A 157 -21.28 8.58 8.10
CA LEU A 157 -20.44 9.77 8.03
C LEU A 157 -20.75 10.68 6.82
N ARG A 158 -21.73 10.32 6.04
CA ARG A 158 -22.25 11.11 4.93
C ARG A 158 -23.31 12.11 5.39
#